data_39c4aaf3ad36e0d8911e141b9ed09fa6
#
_entry.id   39c4aaf3ad36e0d8911e141b9ed09fa6
#
_cell.length_a   1.000
_cell.length_b   1.000
_cell.length_c   1.000
_cell.angle_alpha   90.00
_cell.angle_beta   90.00
_cell.angle_gamma   90.00
#
_symmetry.space_group_name_H-M   'P 1'
#
loop_
_entity.id
_entity.type
_entity.pdbx_description
1 polymer ?
#
loop_
_entity_poly.entity_id
_entity_poly.type
_entity_poly.pdbx_seq_one_letter_code
_entity_poly.pdbx_strand_id
1 'polypeptide(L)'
;MEKLPGKGMVTVSSVIMLIWGLVNAGYYDVAKLVLADDPSSKAVACGVVVGIASLAAVIGGIFGIAGSNKVAKASAIVVWAAFLLILAIVSGIVSLVAGDSKAIGVAMMIVGIIIPFVMFMGASKNRAK
;
A
#
# COMPACT_ATOMS: atom_id res chain seq x y z
N MET A 1 2.79 -13.33 26.97
CA MET A 1 3.81 -12.71 26.11
C MET A 1 3.60 -11.21 26.06
N GLU A 2 4.67 -10.47 26.25
CA GLU A 2 4.61 -9.01 26.23
C GLU A 2 4.40 -8.49 24.80
N LYS A 3 3.52 -7.52 24.66
CA LYS A 3 3.28 -6.89 23.33
C LYS A 3 4.37 -5.88 23.02
N LEU A 4 4.83 -5.88 21.78
CA LEU A 4 5.79 -4.89 21.31
C LEU A 4 5.12 -3.51 21.20
N PRO A 5 5.88 -2.42 21.41
CA PRO A 5 5.30 -1.06 21.43
C PRO A 5 4.66 -0.65 20.12
N GLY A 6 5.13 -1.18 18.99
CA GLY A 6 4.60 -0.86 17.68
C GLY A 6 3.57 -1.85 17.15
N LYS A 7 3.20 -2.87 17.92
CA LYS A 7 2.29 -3.92 17.45
C LYS A 7 0.97 -3.36 16.91
N GLY A 8 0.33 -2.47 17.68
CA GLY A 8 -0.94 -1.89 17.28
C GLY A 8 -0.84 -1.08 16.01
N MET A 9 0.20 -0.25 15.90
CA MET A 9 0.44 0.57 14.72
C MET A 9 0.67 -0.30 13.47
N VAL A 10 1.51 -1.34 13.59
CA VAL A 10 1.80 -2.24 12.47
C VAL A 10 0.56 -3.03 12.08
N THR A 11 -0.18 -3.56 13.05
CA THR A 11 -1.38 -4.36 12.77
C THR A 11 -2.44 -3.51 12.05
N VAL A 12 -2.77 -2.35 12.61
CA VAL A 12 -3.82 -1.49 12.03
C VAL A 12 -3.42 -0.98 10.65
N SER A 13 -2.19 -0.48 10.52
CA SER A 13 -1.70 0.01 9.22
C SER A 13 -1.63 -1.11 8.18
N SER A 14 -1.26 -2.33 8.59
CA SER A 14 -1.19 -3.47 7.68
C SER A 14 -2.57 -3.88 7.17
N VAL A 15 -3.57 -3.90 8.05
CA VAL A 15 -4.97 -4.19 7.64
C VAL A 15 -5.47 -3.14 6.65
N ILE A 16 -5.24 -1.86 6.96
CA ILE A 16 -5.66 -0.76 6.08
C ILE A 16 -4.90 -0.84 4.75
N MET A 17 -3.61 -1.17 4.77
CA MET A 17 -2.80 -1.32 3.56
C MET A 17 -3.32 -2.45 2.67
N LEU A 18 -3.72 -3.57 3.27
CA LEU A 18 -4.33 -4.67 2.54
C LEU A 18 -5.61 -4.22 1.83
N ILE A 19 -6.48 -3.50 2.56
CA ILE A 19 -7.74 -2.97 2.01
C ILE A 19 -7.43 -1.96 0.91
N TRP A 20 -6.48 -1.05 1.13
CA TRP A 20 -6.08 -0.06 0.13
C TRP A 20 -5.61 -0.73 -1.17
N GLY A 21 -4.80 -1.79 -1.05
CA GLY A 21 -4.33 -2.53 -2.22
C GLY A 21 -5.48 -3.17 -2.99
N LEU A 22 -6.42 -3.78 -2.29
CA LEU A 22 -7.59 -4.40 -2.92
C LEU A 22 -8.49 -3.37 -3.59
N VAL A 23 -8.73 -2.23 -2.94
CA VAL A 23 -9.57 -1.15 -3.49
C VAL A 23 -8.93 -0.54 -4.73
N ASN A 24 -7.62 -0.26 -4.70
CA ASN A 24 -6.90 0.28 -5.84
C ASN A 24 -6.92 -0.70 -7.03
N ALA A 25 -6.64 -1.97 -6.79
CA ALA A 25 -6.70 -2.98 -7.85
C ALA A 25 -8.10 -3.09 -8.41
N GLY A 26 -9.14 -3.06 -7.56
CA GLY A 26 -10.53 -3.10 -8.00
C GLY A 26 -10.89 -1.92 -8.89
N TYR A 27 -10.46 -0.72 -8.52
CA TYR A 27 -10.78 0.47 -9.30
C TYR A 27 -9.95 0.57 -10.58
N TYR A 28 -8.62 0.51 -10.47
CA TYR A 28 -7.75 0.80 -11.63
C TYR A 28 -7.57 -0.40 -12.54
N ASP A 29 -7.57 -1.61 -12.03
CA ASP A 29 -7.36 -2.80 -12.86
C ASP A 29 -8.66 -3.45 -13.27
N VAL A 30 -9.55 -3.78 -12.32
CA VAL A 30 -10.78 -4.48 -12.63
C VAL A 30 -11.76 -3.58 -13.36
N ALA A 31 -12.11 -2.43 -12.76
CA ALA A 31 -13.13 -1.55 -13.33
C ALA A 31 -12.66 -0.87 -14.61
N LYS A 32 -11.40 -0.43 -14.68
CA LYS A 32 -10.89 0.36 -15.81
C LYS A 32 -10.24 -0.48 -16.91
N LEU A 33 -9.82 -1.70 -16.63
CA LEU A 33 -9.19 -2.55 -17.63
C LEU A 33 -10.02 -3.78 -17.96
N VAL A 34 -10.37 -4.59 -16.95
CA VAL A 34 -11.07 -5.87 -17.20
C VAL A 34 -12.51 -5.63 -17.66
N LEU A 35 -13.22 -4.71 -17.00
CA LEU A 35 -14.62 -4.43 -17.31
C LEU A 35 -14.81 -3.38 -18.40
N ALA A 36 -13.75 -2.65 -18.78
CA ALA A 36 -13.80 -1.67 -19.85
C ALA A 36 -13.72 -2.35 -21.21
N ASP A 37 -14.57 -1.91 -22.16
CA ASP A 37 -14.61 -2.49 -23.52
C ASP A 37 -13.35 -2.16 -24.32
N ASP A 38 -12.84 -0.93 -24.18
CA ASP A 38 -11.69 -0.45 -24.95
C ASP A 38 -10.84 0.49 -24.10
N PRO A 39 -10.04 -0.07 -23.16
CA PRO A 39 -9.23 0.78 -22.30
C PRO A 39 -8.15 1.51 -23.10
N SER A 40 -7.96 2.81 -22.74
CA SER A 40 -6.93 3.65 -23.38
C SER A 40 -5.52 3.20 -22.96
N SER A 41 -4.51 3.63 -23.74
CA SER A 41 -3.11 3.37 -23.39
C SER A 41 -2.75 3.93 -22.02
N LYS A 42 -3.28 5.12 -21.67
CA LYS A 42 -3.08 5.71 -20.35
C LYS A 42 -3.71 4.86 -19.25
N ALA A 43 -4.91 4.33 -19.48
CA ALA A 43 -5.57 3.45 -18.51
C ALA A 43 -4.78 2.16 -18.30
N VAL A 44 -4.23 1.58 -19.35
CA VAL A 44 -3.39 0.38 -19.26
C VAL A 44 -2.12 0.68 -18.47
N ALA A 45 -1.43 1.78 -18.77
CA ALA A 45 -0.21 2.17 -18.05
C ALA A 45 -0.50 2.41 -16.58
N CYS A 46 -1.57 3.13 -16.26
CA CYS A 46 -1.99 3.38 -14.89
C CYS A 46 -2.30 2.07 -14.16
N GLY A 47 -3.07 1.18 -14.79
CA GLY A 47 -3.44 -0.11 -14.22
C GLY A 47 -2.24 -0.99 -13.93
N VAL A 48 -1.24 -1.02 -14.81
CA VAL A 48 -0.02 -1.80 -14.59
C VAL A 48 0.73 -1.30 -13.36
N VAL A 49 0.98 0.01 -13.29
CA VAL A 49 1.72 0.62 -12.17
C VAL A 49 0.95 0.45 -10.86
N VAL A 50 -0.33 0.78 -10.85
CA VAL A 50 -1.19 0.63 -9.66
C VAL A 50 -1.34 -0.83 -9.28
N GLY A 51 -1.43 -1.73 -10.25
CA GLY A 51 -1.51 -3.18 -10.00
C GLY A 51 -0.29 -3.71 -9.27
N ILE A 52 0.90 -3.28 -9.68
CA ILE A 52 2.16 -3.65 -9.00
C ILE A 52 2.15 -3.12 -7.57
N ALA A 53 1.80 -1.84 -7.39
CA ALA A 53 1.73 -1.22 -6.06
C ALA A 53 0.69 -1.91 -5.18
N SER A 54 -0.47 -2.26 -5.74
CA SER A 54 -1.55 -2.94 -5.01
C SER A 54 -1.14 -4.34 -4.58
N LEU A 55 -0.48 -5.10 -5.45
CA LEU A 55 0.02 -6.42 -5.13
C LEU A 55 1.04 -6.35 -3.99
N ALA A 56 1.98 -5.40 -4.08
CA ALA A 56 2.97 -5.17 -3.04
C ALA A 56 2.30 -4.78 -1.72
N ALA A 57 1.25 -3.96 -1.77
CA ALA A 57 0.49 -3.54 -0.58
C ALA A 57 -0.23 -4.72 0.08
N VAL A 58 -0.83 -5.61 -0.70
CA VAL A 58 -1.50 -6.80 -0.17
C VAL A 58 -0.49 -7.72 0.50
N ILE A 59 0.62 -8.00 -0.17
CA ILE A 59 1.69 -8.83 0.39
C ILE A 59 2.26 -8.20 1.66
N GLY A 60 2.54 -6.90 1.60
CA GLY A 60 3.07 -6.15 2.74
C GLY A 60 2.10 -6.11 3.92
N GLY A 61 0.79 -6.01 3.64
CA GLY A 61 -0.24 -6.05 4.68
C GLY A 61 -0.27 -7.39 5.39
N ILE A 62 -0.27 -8.48 4.65
CA ILE A 62 -0.23 -9.84 5.22
C ILE A 62 1.05 -10.03 6.04
N PHE A 63 2.19 -9.64 5.47
CA PHE A 63 3.49 -9.76 6.13
C PHE A 63 3.54 -8.92 7.42
N GLY A 64 2.98 -7.70 7.38
CA GLY A 64 2.92 -6.84 8.55
C GLY A 64 2.05 -7.40 9.66
N ILE A 65 0.90 -7.96 9.33
CA ILE A 65 0.03 -8.62 10.32
C ILE A 65 0.76 -9.79 10.98
N ALA A 66 1.38 -10.64 10.16
CA ALA A 66 2.08 -11.82 10.66
C ALA A 66 3.28 -11.47 11.54
N GLY A 67 3.97 -10.36 11.23
CA GLY A 67 5.16 -9.93 11.95
C GLY A 67 4.95 -8.81 12.96
N SER A 68 3.70 -8.39 13.22
CA SER A 68 3.41 -7.19 14.01
C SER A 68 3.92 -7.26 15.46
N ASN A 69 4.09 -8.43 16.01
CA ASN A 69 4.58 -8.63 17.39
C ASN A 69 5.87 -9.43 17.44
N LYS A 70 6.71 -9.32 16.39
CA LYS A 70 7.96 -10.08 16.31
C LYS A 70 9.13 -9.15 16.06
N VAL A 71 10.07 -9.05 17.00
CA VAL A 71 11.28 -8.23 16.83
C VAL A 71 12.07 -8.69 15.61
N ALA A 72 12.16 -9.99 15.39
CA ALA A 72 12.90 -10.56 14.25
C ALA A 72 12.36 -10.12 12.90
N LYS A 73 11.07 -9.75 12.82
CA LYS A 73 10.42 -9.31 11.58
C LYS A 73 10.40 -7.79 11.42
N ALA A 74 10.71 -7.04 12.47
CA ALA A 74 10.56 -5.59 12.47
C ALA A 74 11.42 -4.91 11.42
N SER A 75 12.68 -5.31 11.26
CA SER A 75 13.57 -4.72 10.25
C SER A 75 13.06 -4.97 8.82
N ALA A 76 12.55 -6.18 8.55
CA ALA A 76 11.97 -6.49 7.25
C ALA A 76 10.71 -5.66 6.97
N ILE A 77 9.87 -5.45 8.00
CA ILE A 77 8.66 -4.61 7.87
C ILE A 77 9.05 -3.16 7.60
N VAL A 78 10.09 -2.64 8.26
CA VAL A 78 10.61 -1.28 8.00
C VAL A 78 11.00 -1.13 6.53
N VAL A 79 11.76 -2.07 5.99
CA VAL A 79 12.20 -2.05 4.59
C VAL A 79 10.99 -2.13 3.65
N TRP A 80 10.05 -3.02 3.95
CA TRP A 80 8.86 -3.19 3.12
C TRP A 80 7.97 -1.95 3.14
N ALA A 81 7.81 -1.33 4.33
CA ALA A 81 7.04 -0.09 4.47
C ALA A 81 7.66 1.06 3.67
N ALA A 82 8.99 1.20 3.68
CA ALA A 82 9.69 2.18 2.87
C ALA A 82 9.46 1.94 1.38
N PHE A 83 9.52 0.69 0.95
CA PHE A 83 9.24 0.30 -0.44
C PHE A 83 7.80 0.63 -0.83
N LEU A 84 6.83 0.31 0.05
CA LEU A 84 5.42 0.64 -0.19
C LEU A 84 5.20 2.15 -0.27
N LEU A 85 5.90 2.93 0.54
CA LEU A 85 5.81 4.38 0.51
C LEU A 85 6.26 4.91 -0.86
N ILE A 86 7.37 4.42 -1.37
CA ILE A 86 7.88 4.80 -2.70
C ILE A 86 6.88 4.39 -3.78
N LEU A 87 6.35 3.17 -3.72
CA LEU A 87 5.36 2.71 -4.69
C LEU A 87 4.07 3.54 -4.63
N ALA A 88 3.65 3.96 -3.43
CA ALA A 88 2.47 4.81 -3.27
C ALA A 88 2.68 6.16 -3.95
N ILE A 89 3.85 6.75 -3.81
CA ILE A 89 4.19 8.02 -4.47
C ILE A 89 4.18 7.85 -5.99
N VAL A 90 4.85 6.83 -6.50
CA VAL A 90 4.94 6.56 -7.94
C VAL A 90 3.55 6.26 -8.52
N SER A 91 2.80 5.35 -7.89
CA SER A 91 1.47 5.01 -8.38
C SER A 91 0.50 6.18 -8.27
N GLY A 92 0.64 7.00 -7.21
CA GLY A 92 -0.17 8.20 -7.03
C GLY A 92 0.06 9.21 -8.14
N ILE A 93 1.31 9.47 -8.50
CA ILE A 93 1.65 10.38 -9.59
C ILE A 93 1.08 9.85 -10.91
N VAL A 94 1.26 8.57 -11.19
CA VAL A 94 0.73 7.95 -12.40
C VAL A 94 -0.80 8.04 -12.45
N SER A 95 -1.46 7.81 -11.31
CA SER A 95 -2.94 7.93 -11.23
C SER A 95 -3.41 9.34 -11.49
N LEU A 96 -2.68 10.36 -11.03
CA LEU A 96 -3.03 11.76 -11.26
C LEU A 96 -2.85 12.16 -12.71
N VAL A 97 -1.81 11.65 -13.37
CA VAL A 97 -1.49 11.99 -14.76
C VAL A 97 -2.34 11.19 -15.75
N ALA A 98 -2.49 9.90 -15.51
CA ALA A 98 -3.10 8.96 -16.45
C ALA A 98 -4.49 8.47 -16.05
N GLY A 99 -4.94 8.74 -14.82
CA GLY A 99 -6.25 8.30 -14.34
C GLY A 99 -7.38 9.24 -14.78
N ASP A 100 -8.61 8.72 -14.75
CA ASP A 100 -9.80 9.46 -15.13
C ASP A 100 -10.23 10.49 -14.09
N SER A 101 -9.99 10.22 -12.82
CA SER A 101 -10.45 11.07 -11.72
C SER A 101 -9.27 11.53 -10.87
N LYS A 102 -9.04 12.84 -10.87
CA LYS A 102 -8.00 13.43 -10.01
C LYS A 102 -8.38 13.34 -8.53
N ALA A 103 -9.68 13.45 -8.21
CA ALA A 103 -10.13 13.36 -6.82
C ALA A 103 -9.83 11.98 -6.22
N ILE A 104 -10.12 10.91 -6.96
CA ILE A 104 -9.82 9.55 -6.52
C ILE A 104 -8.31 9.34 -6.45
N GLY A 105 -7.55 9.83 -7.44
CA GLY A 105 -6.10 9.73 -7.47
C GLY A 105 -5.45 10.40 -6.25
N VAL A 106 -5.90 11.61 -5.91
CA VAL A 106 -5.40 12.34 -4.74
C VAL A 106 -5.74 11.58 -3.45
N ALA A 107 -6.99 11.13 -3.30
CA ALA A 107 -7.41 10.40 -2.10
C ALA A 107 -6.60 9.12 -1.91
N MET A 108 -6.42 8.33 -2.97
CA MET A 108 -5.66 7.07 -2.91
C MET A 108 -4.17 7.33 -2.63
N MET A 109 -3.62 8.40 -3.19
CA MET A 109 -2.23 8.78 -2.95
C MET A 109 -2.01 9.17 -1.48
N ILE A 110 -2.89 9.99 -0.91
CA ILE A 110 -2.79 10.42 0.48
C ILE A 110 -2.82 9.21 1.42
N VAL A 111 -3.81 8.33 1.24
CA VAL A 111 -3.93 7.11 2.06
C VAL A 111 -2.70 6.23 1.86
N GLY A 112 -2.28 6.05 0.61
CA GLY A 112 -1.13 5.22 0.29
C GLY A 112 0.20 5.73 0.83
N ILE A 113 0.31 7.03 1.11
CA ILE A 113 1.51 7.61 1.72
C ILE A 113 1.43 7.50 3.26
N ILE A 114 0.29 7.85 3.83
CA ILE A 114 0.12 7.88 5.29
C ILE A 114 0.26 6.48 5.90
N ILE A 115 -0.38 5.49 5.29
CA ILE A 115 -0.44 4.14 5.87
C ILE A 115 0.94 3.46 5.94
N PRO A 116 1.76 3.43 4.87
CA PRO A 116 3.12 2.88 4.99
C PRO A 116 3.99 3.66 5.97
N PHE A 117 3.77 4.96 6.10
CA PHE A 117 4.49 5.78 7.07
C PHE A 117 4.18 5.34 8.50
N VAL A 118 2.91 5.10 8.81
CA VAL A 118 2.50 4.58 10.13
C VAL A 118 3.09 3.20 10.37
N MET A 119 3.05 2.33 9.37
CA MET A 119 3.66 1.00 9.42
C MET A 119 5.17 1.09 9.71
N PHE A 120 5.86 1.99 9.03
CA PHE A 120 7.28 2.26 9.23
C PHE A 120 7.56 2.67 10.67
N MET A 121 6.78 3.61 11.20
CA MET A 121 6.94 4.09 12.58
C MET A 121 6.73 2.96 13.59
N GLY A 122 5.66 2.17 13.41
CA GLY A 122 5.36 1.04 14.30
C GLY A 122 6.45 -0.02 14.28
N ALA A 123 6.90 -0.39 13.09
CA ALA A 123 7.98 -1.38 12.94
C ALA A 123 9.31 -0.86 13.49
N SER A 124 9.58 0.43 13.35
CA SER A 124 10.78 1.04 13.94
C SER A 124 10.78 0.96 15.46
N LYS A 125 9.63 1.16 16.09
CA LYS A 125 9.48 0.98 17.53
C LYS A 125 9.76 -0.46 17.94
N ASN A 126 9.26 -1.43 17.19
CA ASN A 126 9.49 -2.84 17.45
C ASN A 126 10.96 -3.22 17.29
N ARG A 127 11.62 -2.64 16.28
CA ARG A 127 13.03 -2.89 16.02
C ARG A 127 13.94 -2.36 17.12
N ALA A 128 13.56 -1.22 17.71
CA ALA A 128 14.31 -0.60 18.80
C ALA A 128 14.20 -1.39 20.13
N LYS A 129 13.22 -2.27 20.25
CA LYS A 129 13.01 -3.10 21.43
C LYS A 129 13.95 -4.30 21.43
#